data_ca6e83ecced920b2c998c66dcdbf0834
#
_entry.id   ca6e83ecced920b2c998c66dcdbf0834
#
_cell.length_a   1.000
_cell.length_b   1.000
_cell.length_c   1.000
_cell.angle_alpha   90.00
_cell.angle_beta   90.00
_cell.angle_gamma   90.00
#
_symmetry.space_group_name_H-M   'P 1'
#
loop_
_entity.id
_entity.type
_entity.pdbx_description
1 polymer ?
#
loop_
_entity_poly.entity_id
_entity_poly.type
_entity_poly.pdbx_seq_one_letter_code
_entity_poly.pdbx_strand_id
1 'polypeptide(L)'
;MNSRLISLDFFRGLTIAAMIVVNDPGSWSYVYPPLRHADWHGVTPTDLVFPFFLFIVGVSIVLALSKRKKTDSSIYFKIIKRTVIIFSIGLFLALFPNFDFENLRIAGVLQRIALVYLFCSVIYLNSSFLVQIWIGIILLLLYWVFMTKIPFDNVFAGTLEPENNFAAWADQFITPGRMYQKTWDPEGFFSTIPAIATGLSGMFCGHVLLNKSKDLKDKIILIFVVGFSIMCLGMLWDYSFLMN
;
A
#
# COMPACT_ATOMS: atom_id res chain seq x y z
N MET A 1 7.96 11.00 28.83
CA MET A 1 8.93 10.89 27.74
C MET A 1 8.32 10.08 26.61
N ASN A 2 8.30 10.59 25.39
CA ASN A 2 7.89 9.80 24.22
C ASN A 2 9.05 8.84 23.90
N SER A 3 8.94 7.58 24.33
CA SER A 3 9.91 6.58 23.87
C SER A 3 9.74 6.39 22.37
N ARG A 4 10.71 6.86 21.62
CA ARG A 4 10.80 6.64 20.17
C ARG A 4 10.92 5.13 19.95
N LEU A 5 10.12 4.58 19.04
CA LEU A 5 10.18 3.16 18.70
C LEU A 5 11.35 2.93 17.74
N ILE A 6 12.51 2.60 18.31
CA ILE A 6 13.76 2.36 17.55
C ILE A 6 13.55 1.28 16.48
N SER A 7 12.79 0.21 16.81
CA SER A 7 12.48 -0.86 15.86
C SER A 7 11.75 -0.38 14.62
N LEU A 8 10.82 0.57 14.75
CA LEU A 8 10.11 1.15 13.62
C LEU A 8 11.01 2.04 12.78
N ASP A 9 11.88 2.82 13.43
CA ASP A 9 12.86 3.66 12.72
C ASP A 9 13.89 2.81 11.98
N PHE A 10 14.35 1.72 12.59
CA PHE A 10 15.24 0.74 11.94
C PHE A 10 14.55 0.10 10.72
N PHE A 11 13.31 -0.38 10.88
CA PHE A 11 12.56 -1.00 9.79
C PHE A 11 12.33 -0.02 8.63
N ARG A 12 12.00 1.24 8.95
CA ARG A 12 11.89 2.31 7.94
C ARG A 12 13.20 2.56 7.20
N GLY A 13 14.32 2.67 7.94
CA GLY A 13 15.65 2.84 7.36
C GLY A 13 16.04 1.67 6.45
N LEU A 14 15.79 0.44 6.88
CA LEU A 14 16.03 -0.76 6.10
C LEU A 14 15.19 -0.78 4.80
N THR A 15 13.90 -0.41 4.90
CA THR A 15 13.01 -0.33 3.74
C THR A 15 13.47 0.73 2.74
N ILE A 16 13.93 1.90 3.23
CA ILE A 16 14.49 2.95 2.37
C ILE A 16 15.77 2.46 1.67
N ALA A 17 16.68 1.81 2.42
CA ALA A 17 17.90 1.27 1.85
C ALA A 17 17.59 0.20 0.78
N ALA A 18 16.67 -0.70 1.06
CA ALA A 18 16.19 -1.69 0.08
C ALA A 18 15.62 -1.01 -1.16
N MET A 19 14.78 0.03 -0.98
CA MET A 19 14.20 0.78 -2.10
C MET A 19 15.28 1.40 -3.00
N ILE A 20 16.34 1.97 -2.43
CA ILE A 20 17.46 2.52 -3.22
C ILE A 20 18.14 1.40 -4.03
N VAL A 21 18.44 0.28 -3.39
CA VAL A 21 19.14 -0.84 -4.04
C VAL A 21 18.32 -1.42 -5.20
N VAL A 22 17.01 -1.60 -5.04
CA VAL A 22 16.16 -2.22 -6.07
C VAL A 22 15.79 -1.27 -7.20
N ASN A 23 15.77 0.06 -6.96
CA ASN A 23 15.42 1.04 -7.98
C ASN A 23 16.64 1.62 -8.73
N ASP A 24 17.85 1.38 -8.24
CA ASP A 24 19.08 1.85 -8.90
C ASP A 24 20.13 0.73 -8.96
N PRO A 25 19.89 -0.31 -9.79
CA PRO A 25 20.77 -1.48 -9.88
C PRO A 25 22.04 -1.21 -10.69
N GLY A 26 22.26 -0.01 -11.19
CA GLY A 26 23.36 0.34 -12.10
C GLY A 26 23.18 -0.20 -13.52
N SER A 27 22.74 -1.44 -13.69
CA SER A 27 22.40 -2.02 -15.01
C SER A 27 21.22 -2.99 -14.89
N TRP A 28 20.14 -2.70 -15.58
CA TRP A 28 18.95 -3.56 -15.62
C TRP A 28 19.19 -4.92 -16.32
N SER A 29 20.21 -5.03 -17.16
CA SER A 29 20.55 -6.28 -17.85
C SER A 29 21.25 -7.30 -16.94
N TYR A 30 21.85 -6.85 -15.83
CA TYR A 30 22.68 -7.69 -14.94
C TYR A 30 22.19 -7.68 -13.48
N VAL A 31 20.90 -7.46 -13.26
CA VAL A 31 20.31 -7.49 -11.92
C VAL A 31 20.17 -8.93 -11.42
N TYR A 32 20.59 -9.20 -10.18
CA TYR A 32 20.34 -10.49 -9.55
C TYR A 32 18.84 -10.80 -9.44
N PRO A 33 18.43 -12.06 -9.69
CA PRO A 33 17.02 -12.44 -9.71
C PRO A 33 16.20 -11.97 -8.49
N PRO A 34 16.69 -12.07 -7.23
CA PRO A 34 15.94 -11.59 -6.05
C PRO A 34 15.73 -10.06 -6.00
N LEU A 35 16.51 -9.30 -6.79
CA LEU A 35 16.42 -7.84 -6.86
C LEU A 35 15.62 -7.34 -8.07
N ARG A 36 15.08 -8.25 -8.88
CA ARG A 36 14.13 -7.94 -9.96
C ARG A 36 12.72 -8.01 -9.45
N HIS A 37 11.84 -7.21 -10.03
CA HIS A 37 10.40 -7.45 -9.89
C HIS A 37 10.01 -8.76 -10.55
N ALA A 38 8.98 -9.42 -10.04
CA ALA A 38 8.32 -10.50 -10.77
C ALA A 38 7.79 -9.96 -12.10
N ASP A 39 7.86 -10.78 -13.18
CA ASP A 39 7.41 -10.33 -14.50
C ASP A 39 5.92 -9.96 -14.48
N TRP A 40 5.09 -10.75 -13.82
CA TRP A 40 3.69 -10.46 -13.52
C TRP A 40 3.18 -11.31 -12.35
N HIS A 41 3.07 -12.62 -12.53
CA HIS A 41 2.69 -13.53 -11.45
C HIS A 41 3.89 -13.91 -10.58
N GLY A 42 3.69 -13.92 -9.28
CA GLY A 42 4.72 -14.26 -8.30
C GLY A 42 5.15 -13.08 -7.43
N VAL A 43 6.04 -13.35 -6.48
CA VAL A 43 6.55 -12.37 -5.54
C VAL A 43 8.06 -12.55 -5.37
N THR A 44 8.81 -11.49 -5.57
CA THR A 44 10.22 -11.41 -5.22
C THR A 44 10.43 -10.54 -3.97
N PRO A 45 11.59 -10.58 -3.33
CA PRO A 45 11.92 -9.65 -2.24
C PRO A 45 11.76 -8.18 -2.61
N THR A 46 11.98 -7.82 -3.89
CA THR A 46 11.80 -6.47 -4.41
C THR A 46 10.35 -6.01 -4.32
N ASP A 47 9.41 -6.88 -4.63
CA ASP A 47 7.97 -6.57 -4.62
C ASP A 47 7.43 -6.31 -3.21
N LEU A 48 8.14 -6.76 -2.17
CA LEU A 48 7.76 -6.51 -0.77
C LEU A 48 8.16 -5.12 -0.25
N VAL A 49 9.09 -4.43 -0.92
CA VAL A 49 9.63 -3.14 -0.44
C VAL A 49 8.53 -2.09 -0.33
N PHE A 50 7.71 -1.96 -1.36
CA PHE A 50 6.62 -0.97 -1.37
C PHE A 50 5.48 -1.31 -0.38
N PRO A 51 4.96 -2.54 -0.29
CA PRO A 51 4.04 -2.94 0.77
C PRO A 51 4.57 -2.69 2.19
N PHE A 52 5.85 -2.92 2.47
CA PHE A 52 6.45 -2.57 3.75
C PHE A 52 6.36 -1.07 4.04
N PHE A 53 6.54 -0.23 3.02
CA PHE A 53 6.37 1.22 3.18
C PHE A 53 4.94 1.57 3.58
N LEU A 54 3.92 1.00 2.93
CA LEU A 54 2.52 1.22 3.27
C LEU A 54 2.17 0.71 4.66
N PHE A 55 2.72 -0.43 5.05
CA PHE A 55 2.58 -0.98 6.40
C PHE A 55 3.16 -0.01 7.45
N ILE A 56 4.37 0.53 7.22
CA ILE A 56 5.01 1.52 8.10
C ILE A 56 4.16 2.79 8.19
N VAL A 57 3.55 3.22 7.11
CA VAL A 57 2.61 4.36 7.11
C VAL A 57 1.44 4.07 8.06
N GLY A 58 0.84 2.89 7.99
CA GLY A 58 -0.23 2.46 8.90
C GLY A 58 0.18 2.49 10.37
N VAL A 59 1.33 1.88 10.72
CA VAL A 59 1.88 1.93 12.09
C VAL A 59 2.06 3.37 12.56
N SER A 60 2.64 4.21 11.68
CA SER A 60 2.94 5.61 11.99
C SER A 60 1.68 6.46 12.22
N ILE A 61 0.57 6.19 11.51
CA ILE A 61 -0.72 6.85 11.71
C ILE A 61 -1.21 6.63 13.14
N VAL A 62 -1.23 5.37 13.61
CA VAL A 62 -1.69 5.04 14.96
C VAL A 62 -0.81 5.73 16.01
N LEU A 63 0.51 5.68 15.86
CA LEU A 63 1.44 6.31 16.81
C LEU A 63 1.28 7.84 16.85
N ALA A 64 1.05 8.47 15.71
CA ALA A 64 0.91 9.92 15.60
C ALA A 64 -0.45 10.45 16.09
N LEU A 65 -1.54 9.71 15.80
CA LEU A 65 -2.89 10.15 16.06
C LEU A 65 -3.45 9.67 17.41
N SER A 66 -2.87 8.62 18.02
CA SER A 66 -3.37 8.04 19.29
C SER A 66 -3.46 9.03 20.45
N LYS A 67 -2.65 10.08 20.46
CA LYS A 67 -2.61 11.12 21.52
C LYS A 67 -3.48 12.34 21.20
N ARG A 68 -4.15 12.38 20.05
CA ARG A 68 -4.94 13.51 19.59
C ARG A 68 -6.42 13.29 19.89
N LYS A 69 -7.12 14.36 20.24
CA LYS A 69 -8.58 14.31 20.41
C LYS A 69 -9.24 14.19 19.03
N LYS A 70 -10.09 13.18 18.84
CA LYS A 70 -10.79 12.91 17.57
C LYS A 70 -11.72 14.05 17.11
N THR A 71 -12.13 14.92 18.04
CA THR A 71 -13.05 16.05 17.81
C THR A 71 -12.36 17.31 17.27
N ASP A 72 -11.03 17.32 17.16
CA ASP A 72 -10.28 18.49 16.68
C ASP A 72 -10.26 18.52 15.15
N SER A 73 -11.05 19.41 14.54
CA SER A 73 -11.11 19.61 13.09
C SER A 73 -9.74 19.97 12.46
N SER A 74 -8.83 20.55 13.25
CA SER A 74 -7.47 20.88 12.79
C SER A 74 -6.67 19.63 12.39
N ILE A 75 -7.05 18.45 12.90
CA ILE A 75 -6.41 17.18 12.56
C ILE A 75 -6.69 16.82 11.08
N TYR A 76 -7.94 16.95 10.65
CA TYR A 76 -8.30 16.68 9.26
C TYR A 76 -7.57 17.62 8.28
N PHE A 77 -7.48 18.90 8.64
CA PHE A 77 -6.71 19.85 7.83
C PHE A 77 -5.23 19.44 7.71
N LYS A 78 -4.61 18.99 8.80
CA LYS A 78 -3.21 18.50 8.81
C LYS A 78 -3.05 17.23 7.96
N ILE A 79 -4.02 16.32 8.00
CA ILE A 79 -4.03 15.10 7.18
C ILE A 79 -4.12 15.49 5.71
N ILE A 80 -5.09 16.30 5.32
CA ILE A 80 -5.29 16.76 3.94
C ILE A 80 -4.02 17.50 3.44
N LYS A 81 -3.52 18.46 4.22
CA LYS A 81 -2.30 19.19 3.87
C LYS A 81 -1.12 18.24 3.58
N ARG A 82 -0.90 17.24 4.44
CA ARG A 82 0.16 16.25 4.26
C ARG A 82 -0.07 15.38 3.03
N THR A 83 -1.31 14.95 2.80
CA THR A 83 -1.69 14.20 1.60
C THR A 83 -1.37 14.99 0.33
N VAL A 84 -1.82 16.25 0.27
CA VAL A 84 -1.57 17.14 -0.87
C VAL A 84 -0.08 17.35 -1.10
N ILE A 85 0.70 17.57 -0.04
CA ILE A 85 2.16 17.74 -0.16
C ILE A 85 2.82 16.49 -0.74
N ILE A 86 2.51 15.29 -0.22
CA ILE A 86 3.11 14.05 -0.72
C ILE A 86 2.70 13.80 -2.17
N PHE A 87 1.44 14.00 -2.48
CA PHE A 87 0.90 13.85 -3.84
C PHE A 87 1.58 14.82 -4.82
N SER A 88 1.71 16.09 -4.45
CA SER A 88 2.35 17.13 -5.27
C SER A 88 3.84 16.86 -5.48
N ILE A 89 4.56 16.36 -4.47
CA ILE A 89 5.95 15.93 -4.63
C ILE A 89 6.04 14.80 -5.65
N GLY A 90 5.11 13.83 -5.61
CA GLY A 90 5.05 12.76 -6.60
C GLY A 90 4.82 13.27 -8.02
N LEU A 91 3.91 14.24 -8.21
CA LEU A 91 3.69 14.88 -9.51
C LEU A 91 4.92 15.66 -9.98
N PHE A 92 5.55 16.40 -9.06
CA PHE A 92 6.79 17.13 -9.38
C PHE A 92 7.90 16.18 -9.87
N LEU A 93 8.10 15.06 -9.19
CA LEU A 93 9.10 14.06 -9.60
C LEU A 93 8.76 13.40 -10.94
N ALA A 94 7.47 13.18 -11.22
CA ALA A 94 7.02 12.65 -12.50
C ALA A 94 7.25 13.63 -13.67
N LEU A 95 7.20 14.93 -13.40
CA LEU A 95 7.47 15.99 -14.38
C LEU A 95 8.96 16.28 -14.56
N PHE A 96 9.76 16.08 -13.51
CA PHE A 96 11.18 16.43 -13.54
C PHE A 96 12.00 15.42 -14.37
N PRO A 97 12.98 15.84 -15.23
CA PRO A 97 13.39 17.23 -15.44
C PRO A 97 12.71 17.95 -16.61
N ASN A 98 11.93 17.23 -17.43
CA ASN A 98 11.51 17.74 -18.74
C ASN A 98 10.23 18.58 -18.71
N PHE A 99 9.43 18.49 -17.64
CA PHE A 99 8.15 19.19 -17.45
C PHE A 99 7.15 18.98 -18.62
N ASP A 100 7.09 17.74 -19.12
CA ASP A 100 6.16 17.32 -20.16
C ASP A 100 4.75 17.08 -19.55
N PHE A 101 3.89 18.06 -19.66
CA PHE A 101 2.53 18.01 -19.13
C PHE A 101 1.58 17.20 -20.02
N GLU A 102 1.89 17.03 -21.30
CA GLU A 102 1.04 16.25 -22.24
C GLU A 102 1.14 14.76 -21.94
N ASN A 103 2.31 14.30 -21.52
CA ASN A 103 2.59 12.89 -21.19
C ASN A 103 2.69 12.66 -19.66
N LEU A 104 2.09 13.52 -18.85
CA LEU A 104 2.16 13.38 -17.40
C LEU A 104 1.48 12.10 -16.92
N ARG A 105 2.25 11.26 -16.21
CA ARG A 105 1.74 10.13 -15.44
C ARG A 105 1.34 10.62 -14.05
N ILE A 106 0.03 10.57 -13.76
CA ILE A 106 -0.51 11.00 -12.46
C ILE A 106 -0.45 9.87 -11.43
N ALA A 107 -0.70 8.62 -11.84
CA ALA A 107 -0.50 7.47 -10.96
C ALA A 107 0.98 7.27 -10.64
N GLY A 108 1.29 6.88 -9.40
CA GLY A 108 2.67 6.63 -8.97
C GLY A 108 2.78 6.31 -7.49
N VAL A 109 3.98 5.92 -7.10
CA VAL A 109 4.28 5.44 -5.74
C VAL A 109 3.90 6.46 -4.65
N LEU A 110 4.32 7.72 -4.80
CA LEU A 110 4.03 8.76 -3.80
C LEU A 110 2.54 9.14 -3.76
N GLN A 111 1.87 9.14 -4.91
CA GLN A 111 0.44 9.38 -5.01
C GLN A 111 -0.34 8.27 -4.28
N ARG A 112 0.05 7.00 -4.48
CA ARG A 112 -0.54 5.88 -3.76
C ARG A 112 -0.29 5.97 -2.25
N ILE A 113 0.93 6.31 -1.82
CA ILE A 113 1.23 6.54 -0.40
C ILE A 113 0.35 7.66 0.17
N ALA A 114 0.17 8.75 -0.57
CA ALA A 114 -0.67 9.86 -0.15
C ALA A 114 -2.15 9.44 0.04
N LEU A 115 -2.69 8.67 -0.89
CA LEU A 115 -4.06 8.16 -0.82
C LEU A 115 -4.22 7.16 0.33
N VAL A 116 -3.31 6.18 0.46
CA VAL A 116 -3.35 5.22 1.58
C VAL A 116 -3.25 5.95 2.92
N TYR A 117 -2.36 6.94 3.04
CA TYR A 117 -2.26 7.77 4.24
C TYR A 117 -3.56 8.51 4.55
N LEU A 118 -4.20 9.10 3.53
CA LEU A 118 -5.48 9.81 3.68
C LEU A 118 -6.57 8.86 4.18
N PHE A 119 -6.85 7.78 3.44
CA PHE A 119 -7.93 6.86 3.77
C PHE A 119 -7.69 6.16 5.11
N CYS A 120 -6.49 5.65 5.38
CA CYS A 120 -6.16 5.03 6.66
C CYS A 120 -6.31 6.03 7.83
N SER A 121 -5.89 7.30 7.67
CA SER A 121 -6.04 8.32 8.70
C SER A 121 -7.50 8.65 8.98
N VAL A 122 -8.34 8.77 7.93
CA VAL A 122 -9.78 9.03 8.07
C VAL A 122 -10.48 7.82 8.72
N ILE A 123 -10.16 6.60 8.30
CA ILE A 123 -10.69 5.37 8.91
C ILE A 123 -10.29 5.30 10.39
N TYR A 124 -9.02 5.61 10.73
CA TYR A 124 -8.54 5.61 12.12
C TYR A 124 -9.34 6.56 13.02
N LEU A 125 -9.62 7.77 12.54
CA LEU A 125 -10.34 8.79 13.32
C LEU A 125 -11.81 8.48 13.51
N ASN A 126 -12.45 7.79 12.53
CA ASN A 126 -13.91 7.63 12.50
C ASN A 126 -14.39 6.22 12.86
N SER A 127 -13.48 5.26 13.08
CA SER A 127 -13.87 3.88 13.35
C SER A 127 -13.18 3.28 14.57
N SER A 128 -13.78 2.22 15.13
CA SER A 128 -13.19 1.42 16.18
C SER A 128 -12.17 0.43 15.60
N PHE A 129 -11.32 -0.12 16.47
CA PHE A 129 -10.31 -1.09 16.09
C PHE A 129 -10.89 -2.31 15.32
N LEU A 130 -11.99 -2.88 15.81
CA LEU A 130 -12.64 -4.01 15.12
C LEU A 130 -13.19 -3.62 13.74
N VAL A 131 -13.77 -2.43 13.63
CA VAL A 131 -14.28 -1.93 12.34
C VAL A 131 -13.14 -1.74 11.33
N GLN A 132 -11.98 -1.27 11.77
CA GLN A 132 -10.78 -1.13 10.91
C GLN A 132 -10.35 -2.49 10.32
N ILE A 133 -10.38 -3.55 11.13
CA ILE A 133 -10.07 -4.92 10.68
C ILE A 133 -11.08 -5.35 9.62
N TRP A 134 -12.39 -5.20 9.88
CA TRP A 134 -13.43 -5.58 8.94
C TRP A 134 -13.36 -4.78 7.63
N ILE A 135 -13.07 -3.48 7.69
CA ILE A 135 -12.84 -2.66 6.49
C ILE A 135 -11.70 -3.27 5.66
N GLY A 136 -10.57 -3.62 6.27
CA GLY A 136 -9.45 -4.23 5.56
C GLY A 136 -9.83 -5.54 4.87
N ILE A 137 -10.54 -6.42 5.57
CA ILE A 137 -11.03 -7.70 5.01
C ILE A 137 -12.00 -7.44 3.85
N ILE A 138 -12.95 -6.53 4.02
CA ILE A 138 -13.95 -6.19 2.99
C ILE A 138 -13.27 -5.62 1.75
N LEU A 139 -12.28 -4.73 1.89
CA LEU A 139 -11.55 -4.16 0.76
C LEU A 139 -10.82 -5.24 -0.05
N LEU A 140 -10.17 -6.22 0.61
CA LEU A 140 -9.53 -7.34 -0.06
C LEU A 140 -10.53 -8.24 -0.79
N LEU A 141 -11.65 -8.58 -0.13
CA LEU A 141 -12.71 -9.40 -0.73
C LEU A 141 -13.38 -8.69 -1.92
N LEU A 142 -13.66 -7.40 -1.80
CA LEU A 142 -14.21 -6.59 -2.89
C LEU A 142 -13.25 -6.57 -4.10
N TYR A 143 -11.96 -6.32 -3.86
CA TYR A 143 -10.98 -6.35 -4.93
C TYR A 143 -10.92 -7.71 -5.61
N TRP A 144 -10.88 -8.79 -4.83
CA TRP A 144 -10.92 -10.16 -5.34
C TRP A 144 -12.17 -10.44 -6.17
N VAL A 145 -13.37 -10.02 -5.71
CA VAL A 145 -14.63 -10.21 -6.46
C VAL A 145 -14.57 -9.46 -7.79
N PHE A 146 -14.13 -8.20 -7.79
CA PHE A 146 -13.99 -7.43 -9.03
C PHE A 146 -13.03 -8.09 -10.01
N MET A 147 -11.88 -8.55 -9.54
CA MET A 147 -10.87 -9.18 -10.40
C MET A 147 -11.27 -10.55 -10.93
N THR A 148 -12.10 -11.32 -10.18
CA THR A 148 -12.34 -12.74 -10.52
C THR A 148 -13.77 -13.06 -10.94
N LYS A 149 -14.77 -12.24 -10.59
CA LYS A 149 -16.18 -12.55 -10.78
C LYS A 149 -16.92 -11.60 -11.72
N ILE A 150 -16.35 -10.44 -12.02
CA ILE A 150 -17.03 -9.45 -12.85
C ILE A 150 -16.41 -9.44 -14.25
N PRO A 151 -17.20 -9.78 -15.29
CA PRO A 151 -16.75 -9.62 -16.67
C PRO A 151 -16.74 -8.11 -17.04
N PHE A 152 -15.88 -7.73 -17.98
CA PHE A 152 -15.74 -6.37 -18.46
C PHE A 152 -15.40 -6.37 -19.95
N ASP A 153 -15.89 -5.41 -20.70
CA ASP A 153 -15.55 -5.13 -22.11
C ASP A 153 -15.35 -6.37 -23.01
N ASN A 154 -16.29 -7.34 -22.93
CA ASN A 154 -16.22 -8.65 -23.61
C ASN A 154 -15.07 -9.58 -23.14
N VAL A 155 -14.37 -9.25 -22.04
CA VAL A 155 -13.39 -10.13 -21.40
C VAL A 155 -14.08 -10.99 -20.35
N PHE A 156 -13.73 -12.28 -20.33
CA PHE A 156 -14.31 -13.21 -19.35
C PHE A 156 -13.86 -12.85 -17.92
N ALA A 157 -14.78 -13.06 -16.98
CA ALA A 157 -14.47 -12.91 -15.55
C ALA A 157 -13.30 -13.82 -15.15
N GLY A 158 -12.39 -13.28 -14.32
CA GLY A 158 -11.22 -14.03 -13.84
C GLY A 158 -10.00 -14.00 -14.77
N THR A 159 -10.03 -13.23 -15.84
CA THR A 159 -8.82 -12.95 -16.63
C THR A 159 -7.92 -12.02 -15.81
N LEU A 160 -6.67 -12.45 -15.58
CA LEU A 160 -5.70 -11.77 -14.69
C LEU A 160 -4.41 -11.35 -15.43
N GLU A 161 -4.43 -11.35 -16.76
CA GLU A 161 -3.29 -10.90 -17.56
C GLU A 161 -3.05 -9.38 -17.39
N PRO A 162 -1.82 -8.88 -17.55
CA PRO A 162 -1.47 -7.47 -17.31
C PRO A 162 -2.38 -6.48 -18.02
N GLU A 163 -2.67 -6.72 -19.29
CA GLU A 163 -3.45 -5.82 -20.13
C GLU A 163 -4.95 -6.13 -20.10
N ASN A 164 -5.33 -7.35 -19.69
CA ASN A 164 -6.68 -7.88 -19.73
C ASN A 164 -7.17 -8.30 -18.34
N ASN A 165 -7.22 -7.36 -17.41
CA ASN A 165 -7.80 -7.56 -16.09
C ASN A 165 -8.72 -6.40 -15.73
N PHE A 166 -9.60 -6.62 -14.76
CA PHE A 166 -10.58 -5.63 -14.34
C PHE A 166 -9.94 -4.32 -13.86
N ALA A 167 -8.81 -4.38 -13.13
CA ALA A 167 -8.14 -3.19 -12.63
C ALA A 167 -7.57 -2.35 -13.78
N ALA A 168 -6.93 -2.97 -14.76
CA ALA A 168 -6.42 -2.29 -15.94
C ALA A 168 -7.55 -1.63 -16.74
N TRP A 169 -8.68 -2.31 -16.93
CA TRP A 169 -9.86 -1.74 -17.57
C TRP A 169 -10.44 -0.56 -16.79
N ALA A 170 -10.65 -0.71 -15.48
CA ALA A 170 -11.19 0.37 -14.64
C ALA A 170 -10.26 1.60 -14.62
N ASP A 171 -8.96 1.39 -14.55
CA ASP A 171 -7.97 2.47 -14.51
C ASP A 171 -7.94 3.31 -15.81
N GLN A 172 -8.35 2.76 -16.95
CA GLN A 172 -8.50 3.56 -18.19
C GLN A 172 -9.55 4.67 -18.06
N PHE A 173 -10.54 4.50 -17.17
CA PHE A 173 -11.60 5.49 -16.94
C PHE A 173 -11.32 6.40 -15.75
N ILE A 174 -10.66 5.87 -14.71
CA ILE A 174 -10.49 6.60 -13.44
C ILE A 174 -9.10 7.21 -13.25
N THR A 175 -8.10 6.75 -14.00
CA THR A 175 -6.73 7.28 -13.91
C THR A 175 -6.54 8.38 -14.94
N PRO A 176 -6.45 9.66 -14.52
CA PRO A 176 -6.20 10.74 -15.46
C PRO A 176 -4.73 10.73 -15.93
N GLY A 177 -4.50 11.18 -17.15
CA GLY A 177 -3.17 11.28 -17.74
C GLY A 177 -2.65 9.96 -18.34
N ARG A 178 -1.33 9.88 -18.52
CA ARG A 178 -0.69 8.70 -19.09
C ARG A 178 -0.56 7.59 -18.04
N MET A 179 -0.83 6.35 -18.41
CA MET A 179 -0.49 5.17 -17.61
C MET A 179 0.96 4.71 -17.88
N TYR A 180 1.54 3.92 -16.97
CA TYR A 180 2.89 3.38 -17.08
C TYR A 180 3.07 2.58 -18.37
N GLN A 181 2.20 1.62 -18.60
CA GLN A 181 1.99 0.99 -19.90
C GLN A 181 0.78 1.65 -20.59
N LYS A 182 0.60 1.43 -21.87
CA LYS A 182 -0.50 2.09 -22.61
C LYS A 182 -1.89 1.78 -22.03
N THR A 183 -2.07 0.57 -21.52
CA THR A 183 -3.36 -0.01 -21.13
C THR A 183 -3.49 -0.28 -19.63
N TRP A 184 -2.38 -0.26 -18.88
CA TRP A 184 -2.39 -0.54 -17.46
C TRP A 184 -1.29 0.21 -16.69
N ASP A 185 -1.44 0.32 -15.37
CA ASP A 185 -0.48 0.97 -14.47
C ASP A 185 -0.34 0.17 -13.16
N PRO A 186 0.89 -0.23 -12.77
CA PRO A 186 1.10 -0.96 -11.52
C PRO A 186 0.68 -0.13 -10.28
N GLU A 187 0.75 1.21 -10.36
CA GLU A 187 0.26 2.11 -9.34
C GLU A 187 -1.12 2.72 -9.67
N GLY A 188 -1.95 2.04 -10.46
CA GLY A 188 -3.28 2.49 -10.82
C GLY A 188 -4.19 2.78 -9.61
N PHE A 189 -5.20 3.62 -9.82
CA PHE A 189 -6.09 4.04 -8.72
C PHE A 189 -6.95 2.89 -8.20
N PHE A 190 -7.40 1.98 -9.08
CA PHE A 190 -8.21 0.84 -8.66
C PHE A 190 -7.44 -0.10 -7.71
N SER A 191 -6.19 -0.40 -8.00
CA SER A 191 -5.32 -1.22 -7.14
C SER A 191 -4.89 -0.51 -5.84
N THR A 192 -5.27 0.75 -5.63
CA THR A 192 -5.16 1.41 -4.32
C THR A 192 -6.10 0.80 -3.27
N ILE A 193 -7.19 0.12 -3.68
CA ILE A 193 -8.12 -0.56 -2.77
C ILE A 193 -7.39 -1.59 -1.87
N PRO A 194 -6.69 -2.61 -2.41
CA PRO A 194 -5.91 -3.53 -1.58
C PRO A 194 -4.72 -2.87 -0.89
N ALA A 195 -4.13 -1.81 -1.47
CA ALA A 195 -3.06 -1.05 -0.83
C ALA A 195 -3.51 -0.38 0.49
N ILE A 196 -4.78 0.07 0.59
CA ILE A 196 -5.36 0.56 1.85
C ILE A 196 -5.40 -0.57 2.88
N ALA A 197 -5.75 -1.80 2.51
CA ALA A 197 -5.75 -2.93 3.43
C ALA A 197 -4.34 -3.21 3.99
N THR A 198 -3.28 -3.05 3.19
CA THR A 198 -1.90 -3.10 3.67
C THR A 198 -1.62 -2.01 4.72
N GLY A 199 -2.08 -0.79 4.51
CA GLY A 199 -1.99 0.28 5.51
C GLY A 199 -2.76 -0.05 6.80
N LEU A 200 -3.96 -0.64 6.68
CA LEU A 200 -4.77 -1.07 7.83
C LEU A 200 -4.10 -2.22 8.62
N SER A 201 -3.39 -3.14 7.97
CA SER A 201 -2.60 -4.17 8.66
C SER A 201 -1.47 -3.55 9.49
N GLY A 202 -0.82 -2.49 8.98
CA GLY A 202 0.11 -1.68 9.74
C GLY A 202 -0.56 -0.98 10.94
N MET A 203 -1.77 -0.48 10.78
CA MET A 203 -2.54 0.10 11.90
C MET A 203 -2.84 -0.95 12.98
N PHE A 204 -3.20 -2.18 12.61
CA PHE A 204 -3.33 -3.29 13.57
C PHE A 204 -2.06 -3.45 14.41
N CYS A 205 -0.89 -3.53 13.77
CA CYS A 205 0.39 -3.61 14.46
C CYS A 205 0.63 -2.40 15.39
N GLY A 206 0.33 -1.19 14.92
CA GLY A 206 0.40 0.04 15.72
C GLY A 206 -0.47 -0.01 16.99
N HIS A 207 -1.68 -0.53 16.89
CA HIS A 207 -2.57 -0.73 18.06
C HIS A 207 -1.99 -1.75 19.06
N VAL A 208 -1.45 -2.87 18.57
CA VAL A 208 -0.78 -3.87 19.43
C VAL A 208 0.42 -3.26 20.14
N LEU A 209 1.26 -2.49 19.44
CA LEU A 209 2.43 -1.84 20.02
C LEU A 209 2.06 -0.83 21.12
N LEU A 210 0.96 -0.08 20.94
CA LEU A 210 0.49 0.90 21.92
C LEU A 210 -0.26 0.29 23.09
N ASN A 211 -0.67 -0.97 23.02
CA ASN A 211 -1.42 -1.62 24.09
C ASN A 211 -0.55 -1.76 25.35
N LYS A 212 -0.94 -1.07 26.43
CA LYS A 212 -0.21 -1.08 27.69
C LYS A 212 -0.54 -2.28 28.58
N SER A 213 -1.62 -3.01 28.29
CA SER A 213 -2.02 -4.19 29.08
C SER A 213 -1.22 -5.46 28.74
N LYS A 214 -0.46 -5.43 27.64
CA LYS A 214 0.36 -6.55 27.18
C LYS A 214 1.84 -6.24 27.40
N ASP A 215 2.59 -7.23 27.84
CA ASP A 215 4.04 -7.12 27.92
C ASP A 215 4.69 -7.18 26.52
N LEU A 216 6.01 -6.99 26.46
CA LEU A 216 6.74 -7.00 25.19
C LEU A 216 6.71 -8.36 24.52
N LYS A 217 6.77 -9.45 25.28
CA LYS A 217 6.77 -10.83 24.77
C LYS A 217 5.42 -11.13 24.12
N ASP A 218 4.33 -10.82 24.81
CA ASP A 218 2.96 -11.03 24.28
C ASP A 218 2.72 -10.27 22.97
N LYS A 219 3.23 -9.04 22.87
CA LYS A 219 3.14 -8.24 21.64
C LYS A 219 3.89 -8.89 20.48
N ILE A 220 5.12 -9.34 20.73
CA ILE A 220 5.97 -10.01 19.72
C ILE A 220 5.27 -11.29 19.26
N ILE A 221 4.83 -12.13 20.19
CA ILE A 221 4.14 -13.39 19.88
C ILE A 221 2.87 -13.10 19.06
N LEU A 222 2.07 -12.15 19.49
CA LEU A 222 0.81 -11.82 18.79
C LEU A 222 1.08 -11.33 17.35
N ILE A 223 2.02 -10.40 17.16
CA ILE A 223 2.35 -9.88 15.83
C ILE A 223 2.92 -11.00 14.95
N PHE A 224 3.79 -11.85 15.50
CA PHE A 224 4.37 -12.97 14.75
C PHE A 224 3.31 -13.99 14.35
N VAL A 225 2.48 -14.46 15.30
CA VAL A 225 1.45 -15.47 15.03
C VAL A 225 0.41 -14.97 14.04
N VAL A 226 -0.08 -13.74 14.23
CA VAL A 226 -1.06 -13.17 13.29
C VAL A 226 -0.44 -12.94 11.92
N GLY A 227 0.78 -12.38 11.86
CA GLY A 227 1.48 -12.16 10.58
C GLY A 227 1.74 -13.47 9.83
N PHE A 228 2.23 -14.50 10.54
CA PHE A 228 2.46 -15.82 9.96
C PHE A 228 1.14 -16.48 9.47
N SER A 229 0.07 -16.37 10.27
CA SER A 229 -1.24 -16.91 9.87
C SER A 229 -1.79 -16.22 8.62
N ILE A 230 -1.67 -14.88 8.53
CA ILE A 230 -2.09 -14.13 7.34
C ILE A 230 -1.25 -14.51 6.12
N MET A 231 0.06 -14.70 6.30
CA MET A 231 0.95 -15.15 5.22
C MET A 231 0.54 -16.55 4.72
N CYS A 232 0.27 -17.51 5.61
CA CYS A 232 -0.22 -18.84 5.24
C CYS A 232 -1.57 -18.76 4.51
N LEU A 233 -2.50 -17.93 4.98
CA LEU A 233 -3.79 -17.70 4.30
C LEU A 233 -3.59 -17.08 2.91
N GLY A 234 -2.66 -16.14 2.75
CA GLY A 234 -2.32 -15.57 1.46
C GLY A 234 -1.76 -16.60 0.47
N MET A 235 -0.85 -17.46 0.94
CA MET A 235 -0.32 -18.57 0.13
C MET A 235 -1.40 -19.58 -0.29
N LEU A 236 -2.36 -19.87 0.59
CA LEU A 236 -3.52 -20.71 0.24
C LEU A 236 -4.45 -20.02 -0.76
N TRP A 237 -4.60 -18.71 -0.64
CA TRP A 237 -5.43 -17.92 -1.56
C TRP A 237 -4.82 -17.83 -2.96
N ASP A 238 -3.51 -17.87 -3.08
CA ASP A 238 -2.78 -17.86 -4.34
C ASP A 238 -3.23 -18.96 -5.33
N TYR A 239 -3.67 -20.10 -4.83
CA TYR A 239 -4.25 -21.18 -5.67
C TYR A 239 -5.51 -20.75 -6.45
N SER A 240 -6.23 -19.75 -5.97
CA SER A 240 -7.48 -19.25 -6.58
C SER A 240 -7.37 -17.84 -7.11
N PHE A 241 -6.35 -17.12 -6.72
CA PHE A 241 -6.08 -15.74 -7.11
C PHE A 241 -4.57 -15.49 -7.06
N LEU A 242 -3.94 -15.67 -8.22
CA LEU A 242 -2.49 -15.57 -8.37
C LEU A 242 -1.95 -14.24 -7.82
N MET A 243 -0.85 -14.29 -7.08
CA MET A 243 -0.15 -13.11 -6.59
C MET A 243 0.42 -12.33 -7.78
N ASN A 244 0.06 -11.06 -7.85
CA ASN A 244 0.51 -10.07 -8.82
C ASN A 244 1.01 -8.83 -8.12
#